data_ec5b1a3aa38ed7f64a93ec086d463e4e
#
_entry.id   ec5b1a3aa38ed7f64a93ec086d463e4e
#
_cell.length_a   1.000
_cell.length_b   1.000
_cell.length_c   1.000
_cell.angle_alpha   90.00
_cell.angle_beta   90.00
_cell.angle_gamma   90.00
#
_symmetry.space_group_name_H-M   'P 1'
#
loop_
_entity.id
_entity.type
_entity.pdbx_description
1 polymer ?
#
loop_
_entity_poly.entity_id
_entity_poly.type
_entity_poly.pdbx_seq_one_letter_code
_entity_poly.pdbx_strand_id
1 'polypeptide(L)'
;LCLSSAVHDLLLENPDAKISVNTPFVEVFRFYRLSGICKESGQVTITWDHYRQAVEQAKESPQHVTEFFHDVLANLTGLPCSKRTLRPVIHSAANERVNPFAENKYWVVFAGGKSDIPLKLWYGPYFQQVADYLHSCGRLVVQTGRSKDRHYHLRQSIKIFDDNYKPSNIRRLFQIIKYAEGVICPITSGMHIAAAFDKPCVVIGGGREDPWWEAYNSDYGAFGGHYSGVPHKYLNTVGTDMPCCRLSGCWNRQFQNIETEGCDNFAKTVEFPGQIAHCMLAIDPSSVIAAIDSYIR
;
A
#
# COMPACT_ATOMS: atom_id res chain seq x y z
N LEU A 1 -7.61 1.81 -4.19
CA LEU A 1 -6.92 3.04 -3.75
C LEU A 1 -6.23 3.74 -4.93
N CYS A 2 -5.36 3.09 -5.70
CA CYS A 2 -4.64 3.73 -6.82
C CYS A 2 -5.56 4.34 -7.89
N LEU A 3 -6.69 3.70 -8.18
CA LEU A 3 -7.71 4.27 -9.08
C LEU A 3 -8.30 5.59 -8.57
N SER A 4 -8.25 5.87 -7.27
CA SER A 4 -8.89 7.07 -6.70
C SER A 4 -8.27 8.37 -7.19
N SER A 5 -6.96 8.39 -7.46
CA SER A 5 -6.29 9.57 -8.04
C SER A 5 -6.72 9.82 -9.48
N ALA A 6 -6.81 8.76 -10.29
CA ALA A 6 -7.25 8.88 -11.68
C ALA A 6 -8.70 9.41 -11.78
N VAL A 7 -9.60 8.89 -10.94
CA VAL A 7 -10.99 9.41 -10.87
C VAL A 7 -11.01 10.86 -10.39
N HIS A 8 -10.18 11.22 -9.41
CA HIS A 8 -10.07 12.58 -8.91
C HIS A 8 -9.62 13.55 -10.01
N ASP A 9 -8.53 13.23 -10.70
CA ASP A 9 -7.97 14.10 -11.73
C ASP A 9 -8.91 14.23 -12.94
N LEU A 10 -9.56 13.12 -13.34
CA LEU A 10 -10.55 13.14 -14.40
C LEU A 10 -11.73 14.08 -14.09
N LEU A 11 -12.24 14.05 -12.85
CA LEU A 11 -13.33 14.92 -12.39
C LEU A 11 -12.91 16.39 -12.25
N LEU A 12 -11.63 16.67 -11.96
CA LEU A 12 -11.10 18.04 -11.92
C LEU A 12 -11.02 18.66 -13.31
N GLU A 13 -10.56 17.89 -14.30
CA GLU A 13 -10.42 18.36 -15.67
C GLU A 13 -11.76 18.37 -16.42
N ASN A 14 -12.72 17.54 -16.00
CA ASN A 14 -14.03 17.42 -16.62
C ASN A 14 -15.15 17.67 -15.59
N PRO A 15 -15.38 18.92 -15.19
CA PRO A 15 -16.30 19.25 -14.09
C PRO A 15 -17.77 18.88 -14.37
N ASP A 16 -18.16 18.76 -15.61
CA ASP A 16 -19.53 18.43 -16.02
C ASP A 16 -19.71 16.92 -16.29
N ALA A 17 -18.63 16.14 -16.23
CA ALA A 17 -18.69 14.70 -16.44
C ALA A 17 -19.53 14.01 -15.36
N LYS A 18 -20.45 13.14 -15.81
CA LYS A 18 -21.26 12.30 -14.91
C LYS A 18 -20.59 10.93 -14.79
N ILE A 19 -19.79 10.75 -13.76
CA ILE A 19 -19.06 9.52 -13.49
C ILE A 19 -19.73 8.78 -12.34
N SER A 20 -19.97 7.50 -12.51
CA SER A 20 -20.34 6.58 -11.43
C SER A 20 -19.26 5.50 -11.27
N VAL A 21 -19.01 5.11 -10.05
CA VAL A 21 -18.01 4.07 -9.72
C VAL A 21 -18.69 2.88 -9.09
N ASN A 22 -18.52 1.70 -9.67
CA ASN A 22 -18.95 0.45 -9.09
C ASN A 22 -17.74 -0.23 -8.42
N THR A 23 -17.78 -0.35 -7.12
CA THR A 23 -16.69 -0.95 -6.35
C THR A 23 -17.19 -1.49 -5.01
N PRO A 24 -16.65 -2.63 -4.51
CA PRO A 24 -16.92 -3.07 -3.16
C PRO A 24 -16.35 -2.11 -2.09
N PHE A 25 -15.45 -1.21 -2.48
CA PHE A 25 -14.78 -0.26 -1.60
C PHE A 25 -15.33 1.17 -1.76
N VAL A 26 -16.67 1.30 -1.74
CA VAL A 26 -17.38 2.58 -1.92
C VAL A 26 -16.87 3.72 -1.02
N GLU A 27 -16.36 3.40 0.15
CA GLU A 27 -15.87 4.36 1.13
C GLU A 27 -14.60 5.10 0.69
N VAL A 28 -13.83 4.55 -0.25
CA VAL A 28 -12.70 5.26 -0.87
C VAL A 28 -13.19 6.49 -1.63
N PHE A 29 -14.36 6.37 -2.27
CA PHE A 29 -14.95 7.41 -3.12
C PHE A 29 -16.06 8.22 -2.44
N ARG A 30 -16.32 8.02 -1.16
CA ARG A 30 -17.49 8.54 -0.44
C ARG A 30 -17.72 10.04 -0.58
N PHE A 31 -16.68 10.83 -0.67
CA PHE A 31 -16.80 12.30 -0.74
C PHE A 31 -16.34 12.87 -2.08
N TYR A 32 -16.28 12.05 -3.10
CA TYR A 32 -16.07 12.49 -4.46
C TYR A 32 -17.36 13.07 -5.03
N ARG A 33 -17.23 14.04 -5.94
CA ARG A 33 -18.36 14.55 -6.71
C ARG A 33 -18.72 13.57 -7.83
N LEU A 34 -19.31 12.46 -7.47
CA LEU A 34 -19.79 11.45 -8.40
C LEU A 34 -21.29 11.61 -8.62
N SER A 35 -21.75 11.34 -9.85
CA SER A 35 -23.18 11.29 -10.18
C SER A 35 -23.90 10.09 -9.53
N GLY A 36 -23.15 9.11 -9.08
CA GLY A 36 -23.62 7.97 -8.30
C GLY A 36 -22.49 7.01 -7.94
N ILE A 37 -22.64 6.33 -6.83
CA ILE A 37 -21.89 5.14 -6.51
C ILE A 37 -22.87 4.00 -6.71
N CYS A 38 -22.83 3.37 -7.90
CA CYS A 38 -23.78 2.33 -8.29
C CYS A 38 -23.21 0.96 -7.97
N LYS A 39 -24.11 0.06 -7.52
CA LYS A 39 -23.82 -1.37 -7.47
C LYS A 39 -24.10 -2.07 -8.81
N GLU A 40 -24.66 -1.35 -9.77
CA GLU A 40 -25.05 -1.90 -11.07
C GLU A 40 -24.40 -1.13 -12.22
N SER A 41 -23.95 -1.88 -13.22
CA SER A 41 -23.31 -1.55 -14.50
C SER A 41 -23.26 -0.07 -14.92
N GLY A 42 -22.10 0.56 -14.75
CA GLY A 42 -21.69 1.73 -15.53
C GLY A 42 -21.23 1.31 -16.94
N GLN A 43 -21.19 2.27 -17.88
CA GLN A 43 -20.76 2.03 -19.27
C GLN A 43 -19.28 1.62 -19.40
N VAL A 44 -18.50 1.79 -18.36
CA VAL A 44 -17.06 1.49 -18.30
C VAL A 44 -16.76 0.65 -17.08
N THR A 45 -16.16 -0.51 -17.28
CA THR A 45 -15.77 -1.41 -16.21
C THR A 45 -14.25 -1.66 -16.27
N ILE A 46 -13.54 -1.29 -15.19
CA ILE A 46 -12.14 -1.67 -15.01
C ILE A 46 -12.12 -3.05 -14.38
N THR A 47 -11.59 -4.02 -15.13
CA THR A 47 -11.52 -5.43 -14.74
C THR A 47 -10.11 -5.81 -14.32
N TRP A 48 -9.96 -7.02 -13.79
CA TRP A 48 -8.67 -7.63 -13.53
C TRP A 48 -7.82 -7.81 -14.80
N ASP A 49 -8.46 -7.94 -15.97
CA ASP A 49 -7.73 -8.05 -17.25
C ASP A 49 -7.04 -6.75 -17.64
N HIS A 50 -7.62 -5.60 -17.36
CA HIS A 50 -6.94 -4.32 -17.53
C HIS A 50 -5.69 -4.22 -16.63
N TYR A 51 -5.79 -4.71 -15.38
CA TYR A 51 -4.63 -4.75 -14.49
C TYR A 51 -3.53 -5.68 -15.01
N ARG A 52 -3.90 -6.87 -15.56
CA ARG A 52 -2.91 -7.78 -16.19
C ARG A 52 -2.24 -7.13 -17.40
N GLN A 53 -3.00 -6.47 -18.25
CA GLN A 53 -2.45 -5.72 -19.39
C GLN A 53 -1.45 -4.66 -18.95
N ALA A 54 -1.74 -3.94 -17.85
CA ALA A 54 -0.83 -3.00 -17.27
C ALA A 54 0.51 -3.62 -16.88
N VAL A 55 0.43 -4.74 -16.20
CA VAL A 55 1.63 -5.46 -15.76
C VAL A 55 2.47 -5.90 -16.96
N GLU A 56 1.84 -6.40 -18.03
CA GLU A 56 2.56 -6.77 -19.24
C GLU A 56 3.19 -5.56 -19.94
N GLN A 57 2.47 -4.46 -20.06
CA GLN A 57 3.02 -3.21 -20.62
C GLN A 57 4.16 -2.64 -19.78
N ALA A 58 4.05 -2.72 -18.46
CA ALA A 58 5.07 -2.23 -17.55
C ALA A 58 6.39 -3.02 -17.62
N LYS A 59 6.38 -4.24 -18.15
CA LYS A 59 7.62 -5.01 -18.42
C LYS A 59 8.45 -4.38 -19.53
N GLU A 60 7.79 -3.79 -20.53
CA GLU A 60 8.44 -3.15 -21.68
C GLU A 60 8.71 -1.67 -21.42
N SER A 61 7.79 -1.00 -20.71
CA SER A 61 7.88 0.42 -20.36
C SER A 61 7.51 0.59 -18.89
N PRO A 62 8.49 0.63 -17.97
CA PRO A 62 8.23 0.79 -16.54
C PRO A 62 7.39 2.02 -16.25
N GLN A 63 6.27 1.81 -15.55
CA GLN A 63 5.26 2.82 -15.25
C GLN A 63 4.67 2.57 -13.88
N HIS A 64 4.41 3.62 -13.10
CA HIS A 64 3.75 3.49 -11.81
C HIS A 64 2.30 3.03 -11.99
N VAL A 65 1.84 2.13 -11.13
CA VAL A 65 0.48 1.55 -11.21
C VAL A 65 -0.63 2.60 -11.28
N THR A 66 -0.43 3.76 -10.67
CA THR A 66 -1.40 4.85 -10.69
C THR A 66 -1.47 5.54 -12.07
N GLU A 67 -0.34 5.73 -12.76
CA GLU A 67 -0.32 6.27 -14.12
C GLU A 67 -1.11 5.39 -15.07
N PHE A 68 -0.91 4.07 -14.95
CA PHE A 68 -1.69 3.12 -15.70
C PHE A 68 -3.21 3.32 -15.52
N PHE A 69 -3.70 3.51 -14.30
CA PHE A 69 -5.12 3.75 -14.07
C PHE A 69 -5.62 5.07 -14.70
N HIS A 70 -4.78 6.10 -14.81
CA HIS A 70 -5.12 7.32 -15.56
C HIS A 70 -5.29 7.02 -17.06
N ASP A 71 -4.36 6.28 -17.64
CA ASP A 71 -4.41 5.93 -19.07
C ASP A 71 -5.62 5.06 -19.39
N VAL A 72 -5.87 4.03 -18.60
CA VAL A 72 -7.05 3.18 -18.75
C VAL A 72 -8.34 3.98 -18.64
N LEU A 73 -8.43 4.84 -17.63
CA LEU A 73 -9.65 5.61 -17.40
C LEU A 73 -9.89 6.64 -18.54
N ALA A 74 -8.84 7.33 -18.99
CA ALA A 74 -8.92 8.24 -20.14
C ALA A 74 -9.36 7.50 -21.42
N ASN A 75 -8.74 6.36 -21.71
CA ASN A 75 -9.07 5.54 -22.89
C ASN A 75 -10.52 5.02 -22.85
N LEU A 76 -10.98 4.53 -21.71
CA LEU A 76 -12.31 3.96 -21.57
C LEU A 76 -13.42 5.01 -21.57
N THR A 77 -13.14 6.21 -21.08
CA THR A 77 -14.14 7.29 -21.02
C THR A 77 -14.12 8.20 -22.25
N GLY A 78 -13.01 8.24 -22.98
CA GLY A 78 -12.75 9.20 -24.04
C GLY A 78 -12.59 10.65 -23.53
N LEU A 79 -12.50 10.86 -22.22
CA LEU A 79 -12.36 12.19 -21.61
C LEU A 79 -10.89 12.54 -21.41
N PRO A 80 -10.49 13.82 -21.60
CA PRO A 80 -9.13 14.23 -21.32
C PRO A 80 -8.79 14.08 -19.84
N CYS A 81 -7.62 13.53 -19.56
CA CYS A 81 -7.05 13.39 -18.23
C CYS A 81 -5.53 13.57 -18.32
N SER A 82 -5.09 14.82 -18.37
CA SER A 82 -3.67 15.18 -18.52
C SER A 82 -2.93 15.20 -17.18
N LYS A 83 -3.64 15.53 -16.13
CA LYS A 83 -3.10 15.51 -14.77
C LYS A 83 -2.80 14.10 -14.32
N ARG A 84 -1.67 13.93 -13.62
CA ARG A 84 -1.17 12.64 -13.12
C ARG A 84 -0.82 12.73 -11.63
N THR A 85 -1.85 12.68 -10.78
CA THR A 85 -1.65 12.57 -9.33
C THR A 85 -1.31 11.13 -8.99
N LEU A 86 -0.05 10.83 -8.65
CA LEU A 86 0.40 9.46 -8.43
C LEU A 86 -0.05 8.87 -7.11
N ARG A 87 -0.19 9.69 -6.06
CA ARG A 87 -0.69 9.22 -4.77
C ARG A 87 -2.21 9.09 -4.76
N PRO A 88 -2.77 8.11 -4.02
CA PRO A 88 -4.21 8.00 -3.85
C PRO A 88 -4.81 9.27 -3.26
N VAL A 89 -6.03 9.59 -3.64
CA VAL A 89 -6.78 10.72 -3.08
C VAL A 89 -7.91 10.16 -2.20
N ILE A 90 -7.95 10.57 -0.94
CA ILE A 90 -8.98 10.19 0.03
C ILE A 90 -9.52 11.44 0.69
N HIS A 91 -10.78 11.74 0.46
CA HIS A 91 -11.45 12.86 1.11
C HIS A 91 -11.94 12.48 2.50
N SER A 92 -11.82 13.39 3.48
CA SER A 92 -12.27 13.19 4.86
C SER A 92 -13.46 14.07 5.18
N ALA A 93 -14.44 13.53 5.91
CA ALA A 93 -15.53 14.31 6.49
C ALA A 93 -15.06 15.16 7.67
N ALA A 94 -15.87 16.15 8.05
CA ALA A 94 -15.55 17.01 9.19
C ALA A 94 -15.45 16.24 10.52
N ASN A 95 -16.32 15.26 10.73
CA ASN A 95 -16.32 14.39 11.91
C ASN A 95 -15.14 13.39 11.95
N GLU A 96 -14.39 13.25 10.87
CA GLU A 96 -13.17 12.42 10.80
C GLU A 96 -11.89 13.23 11.08
N ARG A 97 -12.04 14.48 11.54
CA ARG A 97 -10.92 15.40 11.82
C ARG A 97 -10.45 15.36 13.28
N VAL A 98 -10.69 14.27 13.95
CA VAL A 98 -10.31 14.08 15.36
C VAL A 98 -9.30 12.93 15.45
N ASN A 99 -8.19 13.15 16.18
CA ASN A 99 -7.22 12.09 16.46
C ASN A 99 -7.87 11.02 17.36
N PRO A 100 -7.96 9.75 16.94
CA PRO A 100 -8.61 8.70 17.74
C PRO A 100 -7.86 8.33 19.02
N PHE A 101 -6.59 8.76 19.16
CA PHE A 101 -5.74 8.51 20.34
C PHE A 101 -5.38 9.79 21.09
N ALA A 102 -6.15 10.87 20.92
CA ALA A 102 -5.92 12.17 21.52
C ALA A 102 -4.51 12.72 21.22
N GLU A 103 -3.77 13.16 22.23
CA GLU A 103 -2.43 13.75 22.07
C GLU A 103 -1.28 12.74 21.98
N ASN A 104 -1.61 11.43 22.01
CA ASN A 104 -0.57 10.41 21.98
C ASN A 104 0.06 10.32 20.59
N LYS A 105 1.37 10.28 20.55
CA LYS A 105 2.15 9.97 19.36
C LYS A 105 2.16 8.47 19.15
N TYR A 106 1.84 8.01 17.94
CA TYR A 106 1.75 6.59 17.65
C TYR A 106 2.14 6.25 16.22
N TRP A 107 2.58 5.01 16.05
CA TRP A 107 2.85 4.39 14.76
C TRP A 107 1.87 3.26 14.49
N VAL A 108 1.41 3.17 13.24
CA VAL A 108 0.54 2.08 12.78
C VAL A 108 1.39 0.98 12.18
N VAL A 109 1.18 -0.26 12.64
CA VAL A 109 1.95 -1.42 12.20
C VAL A 109 1.02 -2.48 11.61
N PHE A 110 1.29 -2.87 10.38
CA PHE A 110 0.65 -3.99 9.71
C PHE A 110 1.58 -5.21 9.81
N ALA A 111 1.54 -5.89 10.96
CA ALA A 111 2.41 -7.04 11.22
C ALA A 111 1.82 -8.34 10.64
N GLY A 112 1.50 -8.33 9.35
CA GLY A 112 0.91 -9.47 8.66
C GLY A 112 0.43 -9.12 7.26
N GLY A 113 -0.34 -10.02 6.68
CA GLY A 113 -0.88 -9.87 5.34
C GLY A 113 -1.77 -11.04 4.95
N LYS A 114 -2.28 -11.01 3.73
CA LYS A 114 -3.13 -12.06 3.19
C LYS A 114 -2.45 -13.43 3.26
N SER A 115 -3.22 -14.45 3.61
CA SER A 115 -2.75 -15.83 3.69
C SER A 115 -2.38 -16.42 2.33
N ASP A 116 -3.01 -15.91 1.26
CA ASP A 116 -2.79 -16.31 -0.13
C ASP A 116 -1.56 -15.64 -0.78
N ILE A 117 -0.93 -14.66 -0.11
CA ILE A 117 0.28 -14.00 -0.61
C ILE A 117 1.39 -14.06 0.46
N PRO A 118 1.93 -15.25 0.77
CA PRO A 118 2.92 -15.41 1.82
C PRO A 118 4.25 -14.68 1.54
N LEU A 119 4.54 -14.38 0.29
CA LEU A 119 5.73 -13.64 -0.16
C LEU A 119 5.85 -12.23 0.41
N LYS A 120 4.75 -11.63 0.85
CA LYS A 120 4.72 -10.29 1.47
C LYS A 120 4.82 -10.34 3.00
N LEU A 121 4.90 -11.51 3.60
CA LEU A 121 4.98 -11.64 5.06
C LEU A 121 6.41 -11.43 5.52
N TRP A 122 6.59 -10.51 6.47
CA TRP A 122 7.86 -10.30 7.14
C TRP A 122 7.94 -11.11 8.44
N TYR A 123 9.15 -11.33 8.96
CA TYR A 123 9.38 -12.15 10.14
C TYR A 123 8.78 -11.50 11.39
N GLY A 124 7.92 -12.24 12.09
CA GLY A 124 7.16 -11.73 13.24
C GLY A 124 8.05 -11.15 14.34
N PRO A 125 9.11 -11.85 14.81
CA PRO A 125 10.05 -11.31 15.78
C PRO A 125 10.73 -10.00 15.35
N TYR A 126 10.93 -9.77 14.05
CA TYR A 126 11.47 -8.51 13.54
C TYR A 126 10.48 -7.36 13.73
N PHE A 127 9.19 -7.60 13.47
CA PHE A 127 8.15 -6.63 13.81
C PHE A 127 8.13 -6.32 15.31
N GLN A 128 8.36 -7.33 16.18
CA GLN A 128 8.41 -7.11 17.62
C GLN A 128 9.58 -6.22 18.04
N GLN A 129 10.78 -6.45 17.47
CA GLN A 129 11.96 -5.61 17.74
C GLN A 129 11.70 -4.15 17.36
N VAL A 130 11.04 -3.92 16.21
CA VAL A 130 10.68 -2.57 15.78
C VAL A 130 9.62 -1.95 16.70
N ALA A 131 8.65 -2.73 17.17
CA ALA A 131 7.65 -2.27 18.14
C ALA A 131 8.27 -1.91 19.48
N ASP A 132 9.18 -2.75 19.99
CA ASP A 132 9.92 -2.51 21.24
C ASP A 132 10.77 -1.22 21.14
N TYR A 133 11.39 -0.99 19.96
CA TYR A 133 12.09 0.25 19.68
C TYR A 133 11.18 1.49 19.73
N LEU A 134 10.01 1.43 19.08
CA LEU A 134 9.04 2.54 19.12
C LEU A 134 8.58 2.84 20.56
N HIS A 135 8.33 1.81 21.36
CA HIS A 135 8.01 1.96 22.77
C HIS A 135 9.15 2.63 23.57
N SER A 136 10.40 2.25 23.32
CA SER A 136 11.57 2.89 23.95
C SER A 136 11.68 4.39 23.60
N CYS A 137 11.16 4.78 22.45
CA CYS A 137 11.03 6.17 22.02
C CYS A 137 9.77 6.88 22.53
N GLY A 138 8.99 6.25 23.42
CA GLY A 138 7.75 6.82 23.98
C GLY A 138 6.58 6.87 22.98
N ARG A 139 6.55 6.05 21.94
CA ARG A 139 5.47 5.98 20.96
C ARG A 139 4.56 4.80 21.26
N LEU A 140 3.26 5.02 21.09
CA LEU A 140 2.31 3.89 21.08
C LEU A 140 2.43 3.13 19.76
N VAL A 141 2.18 1.84 19.83
CA VAL A 141 2.08 0.98 18.65
C VAL A 141 0.64 0.57 18.45
N VAL A 142 0.06 0.90 17.30
CA VAL A 142 -1.28 0.50 16.90
C VAL A 142 -1.15 -0.57 15.83
N GLN A 143 -1.43 -1.80 16.19
CA GLN A 143 -1.45 -2.91 15.25
C GLN A 143 -2.81 -3.02 14.58
N THR A 144 -2.81 -3.09 13.24
CA THR A 144 -4.04 -3.20 12.45
C THR A 144 -3.90 -4.22 11.32
N GLY A 145 -5.04 -4.57 10.72
CA GLY A 145 -5.17 -5.50 9.61
C GLY A 145 -6.54 -6.15 9.59
N ARG A 146 -6.77 -7.09 8.67
CA ARG A 146 -7.98 -7.91 8.69
C ARG A 146 -7.79 -9.06 9.67
N SER A 147 -8.79 -9.36 10.49
CA SER A 147 -8.74 -10.50 11.43
C SER A 147 -8.56 -11.85 10.73
N LYS A 148 -9.03 -11.98 9.48
CA LYS A 148 -8.88 -13.19 8.66
C LYS A 148 -7.50 -13.36 8.03
N ASP A 149 -6.69 -12.31 8.01
CA ASP A 149 -5.35 -12.37 7.48
C ASP A 149 -4.39 -12.98 8.51
N ARG A 150 -3.23 -13.43 8.06
CA ARG A 150 -2.19 -13.93 8.97
C ARG A 150 -1.49 -12.77 9.64
N HIS A 151 -1.41 -12.78 10.97
CA HIS A 151 -0.77 -11.75 11.77
C HIS A 151 0.17 -12.33 12.81
N TYR A 152 1.30 -11.66 13.01
CA TYR A 152 2.07 -11.77 14.23
C TYR A 152 1.47 -10.80 15.26
N HIS A 153 1.11 -11.29 16.43
CA HIS A 153 0.50 -10.46 17.47
C HIS A 153 1.55 -9.76 18.31
N LEU A 154 1.75 -8.47 18.06
CA LEU A 154 2.71 -7.65 18.78
C LEU A 154 2.35 -7.55 20.27
N ARG A 155 3.34 -7.66 21.15
CA ARG A 155 3.17 -7.38 22.57
C ARG A 155 3.03 -5.87 22.78
N GLN A 156 2.33 -5.49 23.85
CA GLN A 156 2.16 -4.09 24.27
C GLN A 156 1.60 -3.16 23.16
N SER A 157 0.82 -3.70 22.21
CA SER A 157 0.20 -2.93 21.15
C SER A 157 -1.30 -2.78 21.34
N ILE A 158 -1.85 -1.64 20.89
CA ILE A 158 -3.28 -1.47 20.73
C ILE A 158 -3.70 -2.21 19.44
N LYS A 159 -4.53 -3.25 19.58
CA LYS A 159 -4.94 -4.09 18.44
C LYS A 159 -6.29 -3.65 17.90
N ILE A 160 -6.31 -3.26 16.64
CA ILE A 160 -7.54 -2.88 15.93
C ILE A 160 -7.61 -3.70 14.65
N PHE A 161 -8.24 -4.85 14.74
CA PHE A 161 -8.48 -5.73 13.61
C PHE A 161 -9.93 -5.60 13.13
N ASP A 162 -10.08 -5.65 11.80
CA ASP A 162 -11.39 -5.60 11.18
C ASP A 162 -11.84 -6.99 10.72
N ASP A 163 -12.97 -7.45 11.27
CA ASP A 163 -13.54 -8.76 10.95
C ASP A 163 -14.34 -8.79 9.65
N ASN A 164 -14.84 -7.64 9.23
CA ASN A 164 -15.63 -7.53 8.03
C ASN A 164 -15.33 -6.19 7.36
N TYR A 165 -15.05 -6.12 6.08
CA TYR A 165 -14.94 -4.88 5.31
C TYR A 165 -16.20 -3.99 5.41
N LYS A 166 -16.66 -3.75 6.64
CA LYS A 166 -17.75 -2.81 6.87
C LYS A 166 -17.25 -1.42 6.49
N PRO A 167 -18.02 -0.65 5.75
CA PRO A 167 -17.64 0.69 5.32
C PRO A 167 -17.14 1.59 6.45
N SER A 168 -17.74 1.48 7.63
CA SER A 168 -17.34 2.23 8.83
C SER A 168 -15.91 1.92 9.30
N ASN A 169 -15.43 0.71 9.09
CA ASN A 169 -14.12 0.27 9.57
C ASN A 169 -12.99 0.78 8.67
N ILE A 170 -13.21 0.84 7.35
CA ILE A 170 -12.25 1.44 6.40
C ILE A 170 -12.09 2.94 6.70
N ARG A 171 -13.17 3.65 6.97
CA ARG A 171 -13.11 5.07 7.34
C ARG A 171 -12.34 5.28 8.65
N ARG A 172 -12.55 4.40 9.63
CA ARG A 172 -11.77 4.40 10.87
C ARG A 172 -10.28 4.15 10.62
N LEU A 173 -9.93 3.22 9.74
CA LEU A 173 -8.54 2.97 9.34
C LEU A 173 -7.91 4.20 8.70
N PHE A 174 -8.64 4.90 7.81
CA PHE A 174 -8.19 6.16 7.23
C PHE A 174 -7.89 7.19 8.30
N GLN A 175 -8.79 7.34 9.28
CA GLN A 175 -8.60 8.25 10.40
C GLN A 175 -7.39 7.88 11.26
N ILE A 176 -7.22 6.60 11.60
CA ILE A 176 -6.08 6.11 12.38
C ILE A 176 -4.77 6.43 11.65
N ILE A 177 -4.66 6.16 10.36
CA ILE A 177 -3.43 6.44 9.60
C ILE A 177 -3.21 7.93 9.43
N LYS A 178 -4.27 8.71 9.18
CA LYS A 178 -4.17 10.17 9.00
C LYS A 178 -3.53 10.89 10.19
N TYR A 179 -3.78 10.42 11.41
CA TYR A 179 -3.25 11.04 12.64
C TYR A 179 -2.02 10.34 13.22
N ALA A 180 -1.57 9.26 12.61
CA ALA A 180 -0.32 8.61 13.01
C ALA A 180 0.91 9.49 12.74
N GLU A 181 1.99 9.29 13.49
CA GLU A 181 3.32 9.81 13.14
C GLU A 181 3.88 9.08 11.92
N GLY A 182 3.57 7.80 11.75
CA GLY A 182 3.98 7.02 10.61
C GLY A 182 3.35 5.63 10.55
N VAL A 183 3.67 4.91 9.48
CA VAL A 183 3.15 3.57 9.18
C VAL A 183 4.33 2.64 8.89
N ILE A 184 4.24 1.40 9.36
CA ILE A 184 5.15 0.31 9.01
C ILE A 184 4.31 -0.82 8.43
N CYS A 185 4.58 -1.21 7.21
CA CYS A 185 3.81 -2.25 6.54
C CYS A 185 4.61 -2.94 5.43
N PRO A 186 4.28 -4.18 5.10
CA PRO A 186 4.60 -4.72 3.78
C PRO A 186 3.90 -3.93 2.67
N ILE A 187 4.11 -4.32 1.40
CA ILE A 187 3.38 -3.74 0.26
C ILE A 187 1.89 -4.11 0.39
N THR A 188 1.12 -3.21 1.01
CA THR A 188 -0.31 -3.39 1.34
C THR A 188 -1.07 -2.08 1.23
N SER A 189 -2.38 -2.13 1.50
CA SER A 189 -3.21 -0.91 1.57
C SER A 189 -2.69 0.14 2.54
N GLY A 190 -1.91 -0.26 3.56
CA GLY A 190 -1.32 0.65 4.55
C GLY A 190 -0.44 1.73 3.91
N MET A 191 0.44 1.34 2.98
CA MET A 191 1.31 2.30 2.30
C MET A 191 0.52 3.25 1.39
N HIS A 192 -0.49 2.75 0.68
CA HIS A 192 -1.34 3.58 -0.18
C HIS A 192 -2.15 4.60 0.62
N ILE A 193 -2.66 4.21 1.79
CA ILE A 193 -3.40 5.12 2.67
C ILE A 193 -2.44 6.14 3.30
N ALA A 194 -1.24 5.71 3.70
CA ALA A 194 -0.21 6.62 4.20
C ALA A 194 0.15 7.67 3.15
N ALA A 195 0.35 7.27 1.90
CA ALA A 195 0.60 8.17 0.78
C ALA A 195 -0.52 9.19 0.58
N ALA A 196 -1.79 8.75 0.68
CA ALA A 196 -2.95 9.63 0.54
C ALA A 196 -3.00 10.76 1.58
N PHE A 197 -2.39 10.56 2.74
CA PHE A 197 -2.36 11.52 3.86
C PHE A 197 -0.97 12.12 4.13
N ASP A 198 -0.02 11.98 3.21
CA ASP A 198 1.37 12.45 3.36
C ASP A 198 2.04 11.97 4.65
N LYS A 199 1.78 10.74 5.05
CA LYS A 199 2.35 10.17 6.28
C LYS A 199 3.66 9.46 6.01
N PRO A 200 4.66 9.61 6.89
CA PRO A 200 5.83 8.76 6.91
C PRO A 200 5.44 7.29 6.81
N CYS A 201 6.07 6.55 5.92
CA CYS A 201 5.82 5.13 5.80
C CYS A 201 7.12 4.37 5.53
N VAL A 202 7.40 3.37 6.36
CA VAL A 202 8.46 2.41 6.10
C VAL A 202 7.82 1.17 5.48
N VAL A 203 8.08 0.97 4.20
CA VAL A 203 7.51 -0.13 3.42
C VAL A 203 8.53 -1.26 3.33
N ILE A 204 8.13 -2.45 3.78
CA ILE A 204 8.94 -3.66 3.71
C ILE A 204 8.58 -4.40 2.42
N GLY A 205 9.34 -4.14 1.36
CA GLY A 205 8.99 -4.55 0.00
C GLY A 205 9.51 -5.92 -0.40
N GLY A 206 10.65 -6.35 0.16
CA GLY A 206 11.31 -7.58 -0.29
C GLY A 206 11.75 -7.50 -1.75
N GLY A 207 11.74 -8.63 -2.45
CA GLY A 207 12.17 -8.74 -3.85
C GLY A 207 11.04 -9.08 -4.84
N ARG A 208 9.79 -8.99 -4.41
CA ARG A 208 8.65 -9.41 -5.22
C ARG A 208 8.32 -8.40 -6.32
N GLU A 209 8.15 -7.15 -5.96
CA GLU A 209 7.76 -6.06 -6.86
C GLU A 209 8.91 -5.06 -7.02
N ASP A 210 9.07 -4.53 -8.22
CA ASP A 210 9.99 -3.44 -8.44
C ASP A 210 9.46 -2.17 -7.75
N PRO A 211 10.33 -1.38 -7.09
CA PRO A 211 9.89 -0.15 -6.42
C PRO A 211 9.17 0.85 -7.34
N TRP A 212 9.58 0.94 -8.62
CA TRP A 212 8.94 1.85 -9.57
C TRP A 212 7.45 1.54 -9.81
N TRP A 213 7.00 0.32 -9.53
CA TRP A 213 5.62 -0.09 -9.74
C TRP A 213 4.64 0.53 -8.72
N GLU A 214 5.03 0.57 -7.43
CA GLU A 214 4.12 1.01 -6.35
C GLU A 214 4.74 2.02 -5.37
N ALA A 215 6.06 2.35 -5.47
CA ALA A 215 6.68 3.25 -4.52
C ALA A 215 6.31 4.71 -4.78
N TYR A 216 6.04 5.44 -3.71
CA TYR A 216 5.60 6.84 -3.74
C TYR A 216 6.72 7.84 -3.47
N ASN A 217 7.95 7.41 -3.28
CA ASN A 217 9.05 8.32 -3.01
C ASN A 217 9.87 8.63 -4.28
N SER A 218 10.59 9.76 -4.25
CA SER A 218 11.39 10.24 -5.39
C SER A 218 12.65 9.42 -5.66
N ASP A 219 13.13 8.61 -4.70
CA ASP A 219 14.41 7.91 -4.80
C ASP A 219 14.39 6.80 -5.86
N TYR A 220 13.20 6.39 -6.27
CA TYR A 220 13.00 5.38 -7.32
C TYR A 220 12.55 5.97 -8.66
N GLY A 221 12.63 7.30 -8.79
CA GLY A 221 12.22 8.05 -9.98
C GLY A 221 13.16 7.96 -11.18
N ALA A 222 14.05 6.99 -11.25
CA ALA A 222 14.99 6.80 -12.37
C ALA A 222 14.30 6.61 -13.73
N PHE A 223 13.00 6.40 -13.78
CA PHE A 223 12.19 6.17 -14.97
C PHE A 223 11.32 7.37 -15.38
N GLY A 224 11.63 8.57 -14.89
CA GLY A 224 10.99 9.81 -15.34
C GLY A 224 9.63 10.13 -14.72
N GLY A 225 9.23 9.40 -13.70
CA GLY A 225 7.96 9.65 -13.00
C GLY A 225 8.03 10.92 -12.13
N HIS A 226 7.01 11.75 -12.20
CA HIS A 226 6.80 12.87 -11.28
C HIS A 226 6.31 12.36 -9.92
N TYR A 227 7.22 11.82 -9.10
CA TYR A 227 6.86 11.27 -7.80
C TYR A 227 6.42 12.36 -6.82
N SER A 228 5.48 12.01 -5.97
CA SER A 228 4.67 12.93 -5.18
C SER A 228 5.38 13.56 -3.97
N GLY A 229 6.66 13.31 -3.75
CA GLY A 229 7.37 13.81 -2.57
C GLY A 229 6.83 13.26 -1.24
N VAL A 230 6.10 12.15 -1.27
CA VAL A 230 5.55 11.50 -0.08
C VAL A 230 6.70 10.96 0.79
N PRO A 231 6.67 11.15 2.11
CA PRO A 231 7.75 10.74 3.00
C PRO A 231 7.76 9.21 3.24
N HIS A 232 7.96 8.43 2.18
CA HIS A 232 8.06 6.98 2.24
C HIS A 232 9.51 6.51 2.12
N LYS A 233 9.86 5.46 2.87
CA LYS A 233 11.08 4.67 2.67
C LYS A 233 10.71 3.25 2.29
N TYR A 234 11.11 2.86 1.10
CA TYR A 234 10.81 1.56 0.52
C TYR A 234 12.04 0.66 0.64
N LEU A 235 12.01 -0.27 1.60
CA LEU A 235 13.06 -1.23 1.83
C LEU A 235 12.84 -2.46 0.96
N ASN A 236 13.74 -2.73 0.05
CA ASN A 236 13.62 -3.81 -0.92
C ASN A 236 14.95 -4.49 -1.18
N THR A 237 14.90 -5.65 -1.83
CA THR A 237 16.06 -6.44 -2.22
C THR A 237 16.18 -6.59 -3.74
N VAL A 238 15.37 -5.86 -4.52
CA VAL A 238 15.51 -5.81 -5.98
C VAL A 238 16.84 -5.13 -6.33
N GLY A 239 17.58 -5.73 -7.26
CA GLY A 239 18.89 -5.23 -7.65
C GLY A 239 20.05 -5.64 -6.74
N THR A 240 19.78 -6.42 -5.67
CA THR A 240 20.79 -7.01 -4.80
C THR A 240 21.29 -8.35 -5.36
N ASP A 241 22.20 -9.02 -4.62
CA ASP A 241 22.71 -10.35 -4.99
C ASP A 241 21.70 -11.50 -4.85
N MET A 242 20.45 -11.20 -4.49
CA MET A 242 19.37 -12.18 -4.47
C MET A 242 19.11 -12.73 -5.88
N PRO A 243 19.26 -14.05 -6.11
CA PRO A 243 19.22 -14.61 -7.48
C PRO A 243 17.90 -14.36 -8.21
N CYS A 244 16.79 -14.37 -7.48
CA CYS A 244 15.44 -14.27 -8.06
C CYS A 244 15.01 -12.83 -8.37
N CYS A 245 15.59 -11.82 -7.75
CA CYS A 245 15.22 -10.40 -7.94
C CYS A 245 16.42 -9.49 -8.30
N ARG A 246 17.53 -10.07 -8.76
CA ARG A 246 18.74 -9.33 -9.09
C ARG A 246 18.55 -8.28 -10.18
N LEU A 247 17.73 -8.57 -11.19
CA LEU A 247 17.51 -7.66 -12.33
C LEU A 247 16.19 -6.89 -12.24
N SER A 248 15.17 -7.50 -11.65
CA SER A 248 13.83 -6.91 -11.45
C SER A 248 13.05 -7.71 -10.43
N GLY A 249 11.94 -7.20 -9.92
CA GLY A 249 11.05 -7.93 -9.03
C GLY A 249 10.60 -9.27 -9.62
N CYS A 250 10.60 -10.34 -8.81
CA CYS A 250 10.29 -11.69 -9.30
C CYS A 250 8.86 -11.81 -9.83
N TRP A 251 7.92 -11.02 -9.30
CA TRP A 251 6.54 -10.97 -9.76
C TRP A 251 6.42 -10.53 -11.24
N ASN A 252 7.20 -9.56 -11.66
CA ASN A 252 7.20 -9.05 -13.03
C ASN A 252 7.70 -10.10 -14.05
N ARG A 253 8.53 -11.06 -13.60
CA ARG A 253 9.05 -12.12 -14.47
C ARG A 253 8.17 -13.35 -14.52
N GLN A 254 7.44 -13.66 -13.45
CA GLN A 254 6.73 -14.92 -13.25
C GLN A 254 5.29 -14.70 -12.83
N PHE A 255 4.58 -13.78 -13.49
CA PHE A 255 3.25 -13.34 -13.11
C PHE A 255 2.20 -14.45 -12.92
N GLN A 256 2.40 -15.63 -13.52
CA GLN A 256 1.36 -16.65 -13.55
C GLN A 256 1.34 -17.60 -12.34
N ASN A 257 2.42 -17.77 -11.60
CA ASN A 257 2.52 -18.89 -10.66
C ASN A 257 2.89 -18.51 -9.21
N ILE A 258 3.38 -17.31 -8.94
CA ILE A 258 3.91 -16.94 -7.62
C ILE A 258 2.83 -16.83 -6.53
N GLU A 259 1.60 -16.55 -6.89
CA GLU A 259 0.51 -16.45 -5.92
C GLU A 259 0.08 -17.80 -5.38
N THR A 260 0.23 -18.85 -6.17
CA THR A 260 -0.26 -20.21 -5.86
C THR A 260 0.85 -21.21 -5.52
N GLU A 261 2.04 -21.07 -6.11
CA GLU A 261 3.10 -22.08 -6.02
C GLU A 261 4.27 -21.69 -5.11
N GLY A 262 4.29 -20.47 -4.63
CA GLY A 262 5.33 -20.01 -3.70
C GLY A 262 6.64 -19.65 -4.40
N CYS A 263 7.56 -19.19 -3.59
CA CYS A 263 8.92 -18.85 -3.98
C CYS A 263 9.81 -20.06 -3.67
N ASP A 264 10.66 -20.47 -4.60
CA ASP A 264 11.64 -21.56 -4.36
C ASP A 264 12.67 -21.21 -3.26
N ASN A 265 12.73 -19.94 -2.87
CA ASN A 265 13.66 -19.37 -1.90
C ASN A 265 12.97 -19.03 -0.55
N PHE A 266 12.29 -20.00 0.05
CA PHE A 266 11.76 -19.87 1.41
C PHE A 266 12.69 -20.47 2.45
N ALA A 267 12.90 -19.73 3.56
CA ALA A 267 13.40 -20.27 4.79
C ALA A 267 12.25 -20.79 5.66
N LYS A 268 12.44 -21.94 6.31
CA LYS A 268 11.56 -22.38 7.40
C LYS A 268 11.88 -21.58 8.66
N THR A 269 10.85 -21.12 9.36
CA THR A 269 10.98 -20.41 10.62
C THR A 269 10.16 -21.11 11.70
N VAL A 270 10.63 -21.08 12.94
CA VAL A 270 9.91 -21.67 14.09
C VAL A 270 8.71 -20.79 14.45
N GLU A 271 8.85 -19.47 14.28
CA GLU A 271 7.81 -18.50 14.55
C GLU A 271 7.15 -18.01 13.27
N PHE A 272 6.16 -17.12 13.43
CA PHE A 272 5.46 -16.49 12.32
C PHE A 272 6.44 -15.93 11.26
N PRO A 273 6.22 -16.21 9.99
CA PRO A 273 5.05 -16.87 9.39
C PRO A 273 5.16 -18.42 9.25
N GLY A 274 6.16 -19.08 9.77
CA GLY A 274 6.46 -20.49 9.59
C GLY A 274 7.28 -20.78 8.34
N GLN A 275 7.07 -20.00 7.29
CA GLN A 275 7.89 -19.91 6.08
C GLN A 275 8.00 -18.46 5.65
N ILE A 276 9.19 -18.01 5.29
CA ILE A 276 9.47 -16.64 4.87
C ILE A 276 10.35 -16.62 3.63
N ALA A 277 10.05 -15.75 2.68
CA ALA A 277 10.92 -15.53 1.54
C ALA A 277 12.27 -14.94 2.00
N HIS A 278 13.39 -15.47 1.47
CA HIS A 278 14.72 -14.98 1.84
C HIS A 278 14.90 -13.48 1.61
N CYS A 279 14.28 -12.91 0.56
CA CYS A 279 14.30 -11.48 0.29
C CYS A 279 13.59 -10.65 1.37
N MET A 280 12.55 -11.19 2.01
CA MET A 280 11.89 -10.53 3.16
C MET A 280 12.73 -10.68 4.44
N LEU A 281 13.38 -11.84 4.64
CA LEU A 281 14.26 -12.07 5.78
C LEU A 281 15.53 -11.21 5.72
N ALA A 282 16.02 -10.89 4.53
CA ALA A 282 17.19 -10.05 4.32
C ALA A 282 16.97 -8.57 4.70
N ILE A 283 15.73 -8.13 4.85
CA ILE A 283 15.42 -6.82 5.43
C ILE A 283 15.42 -6.98 6.95
N ASP A 284 16.52 -6.60 7.59
CA ASP A 284 16.66 -6.71 9.03
C ASP A 284 15.97 -5.55 9.78
N PRO A 285 15.65 -5.74 11.08
CA PRO A 285 14.97 -4.69 11.85
C PRO A 285 15.79 -3.42 12.03
N SER A 286 17.13 -3.48 11.98
CA SER A 286 17.97 -2.28 12.13
C SER A 286 17.78 -1.33 10.96
N SER A 287 17.60 -1.85 9.75
CA SER A 287 17.28 -1.06 8.56
C SER A 287 15.92 -0.35 8.69
N VAL A 288 14.92 -1.04 9.24
CA VAL A 288 13.60 -0.46 9.51
C VAL A 288 13.68 0.61 10.59
N ILE A 289 14.41 0.35 11.68
CA ILE A 289 14.65 1.31 12.78
C ILE A 289 15.38 2.55 12.26
N ALA A 290 16.43 2.40 11.47
CA ALA A 290 17.14 3.53 10.86
C ALA A 290 16.23 4.38 9.97
N ALA A 291 15.32 3.73 9.25
CA ALA A 291 14.30 4.44 8.46
C ALA A 291 13.33 5.23 9.35
N ILE A 292 12.86 4.66 10.45
CA ILE A 292 11.99 5.31 11.44
C ILE A 292 12.70 6.51 12.08
N ASP A 293 13.96 6.37 12.47
CA ASP A 293 14.77 7.41 13.11
C ASP A 293 14.84 8.70 12.30
N SER A 294 14.83 8.58 10.99
CA SER A 294 14.85 9.77 10.12
C SER A 294 13.54 10.58 10.16
N TYR A 295 12.49 10.04 10.75
CA TYR A 295 11.18 10.71 10.87
C TYR A 295 10.87 11.20 12.29
N ILE A 296 11.45 10.58 13.34
CA ILE A 296 11.12 10.88 14.74
C ILE A 296 12.13 11.77 15.45
N ARG A 297 13.16 12.21 14.75
CA ARG A 297 14.18 13.17 15.27
C ARG A 297 13.66 14.60 15.29
#